data_ba3eb6b8c6aa1c982fe4248f08fbb37f
#
_entry.id   ba3eb6b8c6aa1c982fe4248f08fbb37f
#
_cell.length_a   1.000
_cell.length_b   1.000
_cell.length_c   1.000
_cell.angle_alpha   90.00
_cell.angle_beta   90.00
_cell.angle_gamma   90.00
#
_symmetry.space_group_name_H-M   'P 1'
#
loop_
_entity.id
_entity.type
_entity.pdbx_description
1 polymer ?
#
loop_
_entity_poly.entity_id
_entity_poly.type
_entity_poly.pdbx_seq_one_letter_code
_entity_poly.pdbx_strand_id
1 'polypeptide(L)'
;SADGGLAVLRGNLAVDGASMPLAKGTYRLSAQFGATGSWSRYHTGMDFSAPTGTPVYAVVDGTVVESSAGGWAGTHVIIEAADGSHTLYAHLSAKTVAPGTKVTAGQQIGKVGETARAFGAHLHFEYYTPGTRPGDVYSASNPAAFLKELGLTF
;
A
#
# COMPACT_ATOMS: atom_id res chain seq x y z
N SER A 1 19.08 13.43 -4.24
CA SER A 1 18.83 13.48 -2.80
C SER A 1 19.70 12.47 -2.08
N ALA A 2 19.76 12.57 -0.78
CA ALA A 2 20.46 11.58 0.03
C ALA A 2 19.91 10.17 -0.20
N ASP A 3 18.69 10.08 -0.68
CA ASP A 3 18.02 8.81 -0.95
C ASP A 3 18.35 8.24 -2.31
N GLY A 4 19.03 8.99 -3.19
CA GLY A 4 19.37 8.50 -4.52
C GLY A 4 20.18 7.23 -4.50
N GLY A 5 21.20 7.15 -3.63
CA GLY A 5 21.98 5.94 -3.44
C GLY A 5 21.17 4.79 -2.87
N LEU A 6 20.26 5.10 -1.94
CA LEU A 6 19.39 4.11 -1.34
C LEU A 6 18.38 3.57 -2.36
N ALA A 7 17.83 4.44 -3.20
CA ALA A 7 16.93 4.01 -4.28
C ALA A 7 17.63 3.06 -5.25
N VAL A 8 18.90 3.33 -5.57
CA VAL A 8 19.70 2.44 -6.42
C VAL A 8 19.90 1.08 -5.75
N LEU A 9 20.14 1.04 -4.44
CA LEU A 9 20.30 -0.21 -3.70
C LEU A 9 19.03 -1.04 -3.65
N ARG A 10 17.87 -0.39 -3.73
CA ARG A 10 16.58 -1.07 -3.81
C ARG A 10 16.28 -1.64 -5.20
N GLY A 11 17.16 -1.38 -6.17
CA GLY A 11 16.99 -1.85 -7.54
C GLY A 11 15.76 -1.27 -8.20
N ASN A 12 14.88 -2.14 -8.73
CA ASN A 12 13.68 -1.72 -9.44
C ASN A 12 12.48 -1.45 -8.50
N LEU A 13 12.67 -1.49 -7.18
CA LEU A 13 11.59 -1.22 -6.22
C LEU A 13 11.25 0.26 -6.14
N ALA A 14 12.27 1.12 -6.17
CA ALA A 14 12.11 2.52 -5.81
C ALA A 14 12.64 3.46 -6.87
N VAL A 15 12.01 4.61 -6.97
CA VAL A 15 12.60 5.82 -7.51
C VAL A 15 12.80 6.79 -6.34
N ASP A 16 13.48 7.91 -6.57
CA ASP A 16 13.85 8.84 -5.49
C ASP A 16 12.62 9.21 -4.64
N GLY A 17 12.64 8.79 -3.37
CA GLY A 17 11.58 9.10 -2.41
C GLY A 17 10.32 8.24 -2.51
N ALA A 18 10.28 7.24 -3.38
CA ALA A 18 9.09 6.39 -3.54
C ALA A 18 9.46 4.97 -3.94
N SER A 19 8.57 4.03 -3.68
CA SER A 19 8.74 2.62 -4.01
C SER A 19 7.41 1.99 -4.37
N MET A 20 7.42 0.98 -5.24
CA MET A 20 6.26 0.11 -5.40
C MET A 20 6.03 -0.66 -4.09
N PRO A 21 4.76 -0.97 -3.76
CA PRO A 21 4.48 -1.75 -2.55
C PRO A 21 4.93 -3.20 -2.64
N LEU A 22 5.09 -3.75 -3.84
CA LEU A 22 5.65 -5.07 -4.10
C LEU A 22 6.74 -4.97 -5.16
N ALA A 23 7.73 -5.84 -5.10
CA ALA A 23 8.79 -5.89 -6.10
C ALA A 23 8.22 -6.31 -7.46
N LYS A 24 8.70 -5.70 -8.53
CA LYS A 24 8.31 -6.07 -9.90
C LYS A 24 8.59 -7.55 -10.14
N GLY A 25 7.67 -8.22 -10.82
CA GLY A 25 7.77 -9.64 -11.10
C GLY A 25 7.24 -10.54 -9.99
N THR A 26 6.86 -9.99 -8.83
CA THR A 26 6.31 -10.78 -7.71
C THR A 26 4.80 -10.74 -7.66
N TYR A 27 4.15 -9.95 -8.52
CA TYR A 27 2.71 -9.74 -8.47
C TYR A 27 2.10 -9.63 -9.85
N ARG A 28 0.76 -9.73 -9.88
CA ARG A 28 -0.07 -9.43 -11.04
C ARG A 28 -1.18 -8.50 -10.58
N LEU A 29 -1.49 -7.46 -11.35
CA LEU A 29 -2.62 -6.59 -11.05
C LEU A 29 -3.92 -7.37 -11.27
N SER A 30 -4.78 -7.42 -10.26
CA SER A 30 -6.02 -8.19 -10.33
C SER A 30 -7.27 -7.32 -10.33
N ALA A 31 -7.31 -6.23 -9.55
CA ALA A 31 -8.44 -5.32 -9.54
C ALA A 31 -7.97 -3.88 -9.43
N GLN A 32 -8.62 -2.99 -10.18
CA GLN A 32 -8.30 -1.58 -10.23
C GLN A 32 -9.30 -0.77 -9.43
N PHE A 33 -8.91 0.45 -9.06
CA PHE A 33 -9.81 1.40 -8.42
C PHE A 33 -11.00 1.69 -9.32
N GLY A 34 -12.19 1.69 -8.73
CA GLY A 34 -13.43 1.96 -9.46
C GLY A 34 -14.07 0.76 -10.13
N ALA A 35 -13.43 -0.41 -10.11
CA ALA A 35 -14.05 -1.63 -10.67
C ALA A 35 -15.33 -1.97 -9.92
N THR A 36 -16.31 -2.51 -10.66
CA THR A 36 -17.62 -2.88 -10.12
C THR A 36 -17.83 -4.39 -10.22
N GLY A 37 -18.94 -4.87 -9.69
CA GLY A 37 -19.31 -6.29 -9.75
C GLY A 37 -19.23 -6.96 -8.40
N SER A 38 -18.03 -7.23 -7.89
CA SER A 38 -17.83 -7.94 -6.63
C SER A 38 -17.96 -7.06 -5.39
N TRP A 39 -18.08 -5.74 -5.56
CA TRP A 39 -18.11 -4.77 -4.47
C TRP A 39 -19.48 -4.09 -4.43
N SER A 40 -19.90 -3.68 -3.20
CA SER A 40 -21.24 -3.10 -3.01
C SER A 40 -21.44 -1.78 -3.77
N ARG A 41 -20.37 -1.02 -4.00
CA ARG A 41 -20.39 0.20 -4.83
C ARG A 41 -19.33 0.13 -5.90
N TYR A 42 -18.04 0.18 -5.52
CA TYR A 42 -16.91 0.05 -6.41
C TYR A 42 -15.68 -0.35 -5.60
N HIS A 43 -14.64 -0.81 -6.27
CA HIS A 43 -13.36 -1.15 -5.65
C HIS A 43 -12.63 0.11 -5.22
N THR A 44 -12.26 0.19 -3.95
CA THR A 44 -11.74 1.41 -3.33
C THR A 44 -10.22 1.51 -3.33
N GLY A 45 -9.55 0.54 -3.93
CA GLY A 45 -8.09 0.48 -3.98
C GLY A 45 -7.59 -0.22 -5.22
N MET A 46 -6.38 -0.72 -5.13
CA MET A 46 -5.71 -1.43 -6.21
C MET A 46 -5.18 -2.74 -5.65
N ASP A 47 -5.51 -3.87 -6.30
CA ASP A 47 -5.13 -5.19 -5.81
C ASP A 47 -3.95 -5.74 -6.58
N PHE A 48 -2.96 -6.21 -5.83
CA PHE A 48 -1.76 -6.86 -6.34
C PHE A 48 -1.82 -8.33 -5.92
N SER A 49 -2.14 -9.22 -6.86
CA SER A 49 -2.18 -10.65 -6.61
C SER A 49 -0.77 -11.19 -6.48
N ALA A 50 -0.47 -11.84 -5.36
CA ALA A 50 0.85 -12.38 -5.08
C ALA A 50 0.73 -13.48 -4.02
N PRO A 51 1.67 -14.44 -3.97
CA PRO A 51 1.61 -15.49 -2.95
C PRO A 51 1.68 -14.94 -1.53
N THR A 52 1.00 -15.62 -0.60
CA THR A 52 1.14 -15.34 0.83
C THR A 52 2.61 -15.38 1.23
N GLY A 53 3.04 -14.37 1.97
CA GLY A 53 4.43 -14.24 2.40
C GLY A 53 5.29 -13.33 1.53
N THR A 54 4.80 -12.90 0.37
CA THR A 54 5.52 -11.95 -0.48
C THR A 54 5.73 -10.65 0.29
N PRO A 55 6.97 -10.11 0.34
CA PRO A 55 7.24 -8.87 1.09
C PRO A 55 6.46 -7.68 0.56
N VAL A 56 5.95 -6.85 1.48
CA VAL A 56 5.28 -5.59 1.19
C VAL A 56 6.15 -4.45 1.70
N TYR A 57 6.29 -3.41 0.88
CA TYR A 57 7.18 -2.28 1.15
C TYR A 57 6.40 -0.97 1.24
N ALA A 58 6.89 -0.05 2.07
CA ALA A 58 6.33 1.29 2.16
C ALA A 58 6.51 2.03 0.82
N VAL A 59 5.44 2.63 0.32
CA VAL A 59 5.47 3.37 -0.95
C VAL A 59 6.18 4.71 -0.76
N VAL A 60 6.01 5.35 0.38
CA VAL A 60 6.58 6.66 0.70
C VAL A 60 7.15 6.65 2.12
N ASP A 61 7.99 7.65 2.40
CA ASP A 61 8.43 7.93 3.76
C ASP A 61 7.25 8.39 4.61
N GLY A 62 7.24 8.00 5.86
CA GLY A 62 6.18 8.42 6.76
C GLY A 62 6.28 7.77 8.12
N THR A 63 5.18 7.82 8.86
CA THR A 63 5.05 7.23 10.18
C THR A 63 3.85 6.28 10.17
N VAL A 64 4.04 5.09 10.71
CA VAL A 64 2.92 4.15 10.91
C VAL A 64 1.98 4.73 11.96
N VAL A 65 0.69 4.78 11.64
CA VAL A 65 -0.33 5.35 12.54
C VAL A 65 -1.29 4.27 13.00
N GLU A 66 -2.04 4.58 14.05
CA GLU A 66 -3.09 3.71 14.58
C GLU A 66 -4.16 3.45 13.51
N SER A 67 -4.75 2.28 13.57
CA SER A 67 -5.78 1.89 12.61
C SER A 67 -7.03 2.74 12.76
N SER A 68 -7.57 3.18 11.63
CA SER A 68 -8.91 3.74 11.52
C SER A 68 -9.76 2.94 10.53
N ALA A 69 -9.23 1.83 10.01
CA ALA A 69 -9.92 0.96 9.08
C ALA A 69 -10.82 -0.03 9.82
N GLY A 70 -11.86 -0.52 9.15
CA GLY A 70 -12.73 -1.54 9.69
C GLY A 70 -12.13 -2.94 9.59
N GLY A 71 -12.88 -3.94 10.10
CA GLY A 71 -12.43 -5.32 10.14
C GLY A 71 -12.17 -5.95 8.77
N TRP A 72 -12.70 -5.34 7.70
CA TRP A 72 -12.50 -5.83 6.32
C TRP A 72 -11.02 -5.86 5.93
N ALA A 73 -10.21 -4.97 6.52
CA ALA A 73 -8.79 -4.84 6.17
C ALA A 73 -7.94 -5.98 6.73
N GLY A 74 -8.42 -6.67 7.75
CA GLY A 74 -7.65 -7.72 8.42
C GLY A 74 -6.40 -7.15 9.06
N THR A 75 -5.29 -7.88 9.00
CA THR A 75 -4.00 -7.36 9.39
C THR A 75 -3.57 -6.32 8.35
N HIS A 76 -3.29 -5.11 8.78
CA HIS A 76 -2.99 -4.00 7.86
C HIS A 76 -2.05 -2.97 8.49
N VAL A 77 -1.46 -2.14 7.63
CA VAL A 77 -0.58 -1.03 8.02
C VAL A 77 -1.11 0.23 7.36
N ILE A 78 -1.13 1.34 8.09
CA ILE A 78 -1.45 2.67 7.57
C ILE A 78 -0.24 3.57 7.82
N ILE A 79 0.23 4.24 6.77
CA ILE A 79 1.37 5.16 6.83
C ILE A 79 0.88 6.58 6.54
N GLU A 80 1.23 7.52 7.43
CA GLU A 80 0.98 8.94 7.22
C GLU A 80 2.26 9.59 6.69
N ALA A 81 2.15 10.21 5.52
CA ALA A 81 3.24 10.96 4.92
C ALA A 81 3.33 12.38 5.49
N ALA A 82 4.44 13.07 5.20
CA ALA A 82 4.69 14.41 5.72
C ALA A 82 3.62 15.43 5.30
N ASP A 83 2.99 15.24 4.15
CA ASP A 83 1.94 16.14 3.64
C ASP A 83 0.55 15.84 4.24
N GLY A 84 0.45 14.84 5.11
CA GLY A 84 -0.82 14.43 5.72
C GLY A 84 -1.60 13.41 4.91
N SER A 85 -1.11 12.98 3.75
CA SER A 85 -1.72 11.87 3.01
C SER A 85 -1.45 10.55 3.69
N HIS A 86 -2.22 9.52 3.33
CA HIS A 86 -2.09 8.20 3.93
C HIS A 86 -2.07 7.12 2.86
N THR A 87 -1.30 6.06 3.11
CA THR A 87 -1.35 4.83 2.32
C THR A 87 -1.76 3.68 3.24
N LEU A 88 -2.61 2.79 2.73
CA LEU A 88 -3.14 1.67 3.49
C LEU A 88 -2.82 0.36 2.77
N TYR A 89 -2.30 -0.60 3.51
CA TYR A 89 -1.81 -1.90 3.01
C TYR A 89 -2.57 -2.99 3.75
N ALA A 90 -3.52 -3.63 3.09
CA ALA A 90 -4.49 -4.53 3.74
C ALA A 90 -4.30 -6.00 3.37
N HIS A 91 -4.96 -6.87 4.13
CA HIS A 91 -5.00 -8.33 3.98
C HIS A 91 -3.64 -9.00 4.18
N LEU A 92 -2.80 -8.40 5.02
CA LEU A 92 -1.45 -8.92 5.28
C LEU A 92 -1.51 -10.23 6.09
N SER A 93 -0.55 -11.12 5.84
CA SER A 93 -0.33 -12.31 6.70
C SER A 93 0.45 -11.92 7.96
N ALA A 94 1.28 -10.89 7.86
CA ALA A 94 2.04 -10.37 8.98
C ALA A 94 2.38 -8.91 8.73
N LYS A 95 2.50 -8.12 9.81
CA LYS A 95 3.07 -6.77 9.75
C LYS A 95 4.35 -6.75 10.56
N THR A 96 5.38 -6.04 10.04
CA THR A 96 6.69 -5.99 10.66
C THR A 96 6.97 -4.66 11.34
N VAL A 97 6.01 -3.75 11.34
CA VAL A 97 6.10 -2.42 11.96
C VAL A 97 4.87 -2.16 12.81
N ALA A 98 5.03 -1.34 13.84
CA ALA A 98 3.96 -0.97 14.76
C ALA A 98 3.65 0.52 14.66
N PRO A 99 2.46 0.97 15.11
CA PRO A 99 2.16 2.40 15.19
C PRO A 99 3.25 3.17 15.91
N GLY A 100 3.61 4.33 15.37
CA GLY A 100 4.71 5.17 15.87
C GLY A 100 6.04 4.93 15.18
N THR A 101 6.20 3.84 14.43
CA THR A 101 7.43 3.54 13.70
C THR A 101 7.57 4.48 12.50
N LYS A 102 8.74 5.10 12.37
CA LYS A 102 9.08 5.86 11.17
C LYS A 102 9.63 4.90 10.13
N VAL A 103 9.16 5.05 8.89
CA VAL A 103 9.56 4.20 7.77
C VAL A 103 10.03 5.06 6.60
N THR A 104 10.89 4.47 5.77
CA THR A 104 11.30 5.09 4.51
C THR A 104 10.74 4.29 3.34
N ALA A 105 10.57 4.94 2.19
CA ALA A 105 10.13 4.27 0.98
C ALA A 105 11.02 3.07 0.67
N GLY A 106 10.41 1.92 0.39
CA GLY A 106 11.13 0.67 0.13
C GLY A 106 11.47 -0.15 1.37
N GLN A 107 11.16 0.34 2.56
CA GLN A 107 11.34 -0.44 3.79
C GLN A 107 10.24 -1.49 3.87
N GLN A 108 10.58 -2.74 4.20
CA GLN A 108 9.56 -3.79 4.36
C GLN A 108 8.69 -3.48 5.57
N ILE A 109 7.37 -3.56 5.37
CA ILE A 109 6.39 -3.28 6.41
C ILE A 109 5.48 -4.46 6.71
N GLY A 110 5.51 -5.49 5.89
CA GLY A 110 4.69 -6.67 6.10
C GLY A 110 4.84 -7.70 4.99
N LYS A 111 3.89 -8.62 4.95
CA LYS A 111 3.86 -9.70 3.96
C LYS A 111 2.44 -9.91 3.47
N VAL A 112 2.28 -10.22 2.19
CA VAL A 112 0.99 -10.50 1.57
C VAL A 112 0.29 -11.66 2.28
N GLY A 113 -1.03 -11.59 2.38
CA GLY A 113 -1.85 -12.64 2.96
C GLY A 113 -3.26 -12.66 2.40
N GLU A 114 -4.15 -13.29 3.16
CA GLU A 114 -5.57 -13.43 2.82
C GLU A 114 -6.45 -13.08 4.02
N THR A 115 -5.99 -12.25 4.96
CA THR A 115 -6.73 -11.97 6.18
C THR A 115 -7.99 -11.16 5.91
N ALA A 116 -9.03 -11.41 6.71
CA ALA A 116 -10.35 -10.80 6.63
C ALA A 116 -11.07 -11.10 5.30
N ARG A 117 -11.54 -10.08 4.58
CA ARG A 117 -12.41 -10.25 3.41
C ARG A 117 -11.67 -10.49 2.10
N ALA A 118 -10.52 -11.11 2.16
CA ALA A 118 -9.76 -11.43 0.95
C ALA A 118 -10.20 -12.76 0.35
N PHE A 119 -10.25 -12.82 -0.98
CA PHE A 119 -10.53 -14.02 -1.75
C PHE A 119 -9.29 -14.35 -2.58
N GLY A 120 -8.37 -15.11 -2.01
CA GLY A 120 -7.08 -15.39 -2.59
C GLY A 120 -6.04 -14.38 -2.12
N ALA A 121 -4.78 -14.80 -2.15
CA ALA A 121 -3.67 -13.99 -1.63
C ALA A 121 -3.45 -12.76 -2.50
N HIS A 122 -3.51 -11.59 -1.90
CA HIS A 122 -3.23 -10.33 -2.58
C HIS A 122 -2.98 -9.21 -1.57
N LEU A 123 -2.31 -8.15 -2.05
CA LEU A 123 -2.25 -6.89 -1.33
C LEU A 123 -3.36 -5.99 -1.85
N HIS A 124 -4.18 -5.45 -0.95
CA HIS A 124 -5.12 -4.38 -1.26
C HIS A 124 -4.48 -3.06 -0.80
N PHE A 125 -4.20 -2.18 -1.76
CA PHE A 125 -3.51 -0.91 -1.52
C PHE A 125 -4.46 0.25 -1.77
N GLU A 126 -4.55 1.18 -0.80
CA GLU A 126 -5.37 2.38 -0.90
C GLU A 126 -4.55 3.64 -0.67
N TYR A 127 -4.96 4.72 -1.31
CA TYR A 127 -4.38 6.05 -1.14
C TYR A 127 -5.46 7.04 -0.70
N TYR A 128 -5.11 7.86 0.29
CA TYR A 128 -5.98 8.90 0.84
C TYR A 128 -5.26 10.23 0.79
N THR A 129 -5.88 11.25 0.16
CA THR A 129 -5.32 12.61 0.08
C THR A 129 -5.28 13.26 1.46
N PRO A 130 -4.44 14.33 1.65
CA PRO A 130 -4.40 15.03 2.92
C PRO A 130 -5.80 15.51 3.36
N GLY A 131 -6.10 15.35 4.64
CA GLY A 131 -7.38 15.72 5.21
C GLY A 131 -8.48 14.66 5.08
N THR A 132 -8.21 13.55 4.42
CA THR A 132 -9.14 12.44 4.25
C THR A 132 -8.80 11.32 5.23
N ARG A 133 -9.80 10.78 5.91
CA ARG A 133 -9.57 9.73 6.92
C ARG A 133 -9.30 8.38 6.27
N PRO A 134 -8.13 7.77 6.53
CA PRO A 134 -7.86 6.42 6.02
C PRO A 134 -8.82 5.41 6.64
N GLY A 135 -9.36 4.52 5.80
CA GLY A 135 -10.38 3.56 6.21
C GLY A 135 -11.80 4.01 5.91
N ASP A 136 -12.02 5.27 5.65
CA ASP A 136 -13.27 5.79 5.08
C ASP A 136 -13.21 5.53 3.57
N VAL A 137 -13.48 4.28 3.20
CA VAL A 137 -13.04 3.70 1.92
C VAL A 137 -13.53 4.46 0.70
N TYR A 138 -14.75 4.98 0.73
CA TYR A 138 -15.28 5.72 -0.42
C TYR A 138 -14.73 7.14 -0.53
N SER A 139 -13.87 7.55 0.41
CA SER A 139 -13.08 8.78 0.33
C SER A 139 -11.69 8.54 -0.26
N ALA A 140 -11.32 7.29 -0.55
CA ALA A 140 -10.03 6.97 -1.15
C ALA A 140 -9.91 7.52 -2.56
N SER A 141 -8.68 7.84 -2.96
CA SER A 141 -8.37 8.30 -4.32
C SER A 141 -7.72 7.18 -5.12
N ASN A 142 -7.65 7.34 -6.43
CA ASN A 142 -7.12 6.31 -7.34
C ASN A 142 -5.63 6.05 -7.07
N PRO A 143 -5.25 4.87 -6.56
CA PRO A 143 -3.85 4.58 -6.26
C PRO A 143 -2.96 4.54 -7.50
N ALA A 144 -3.47 4.10 -8.65
CA ALA A 144 -2.69 4.05 -9.88
C ALA A 144 -2.23 5.44 -10.31
N ALA A 145 -3.12 6.43 -10.24
CA ALA A 145 -2.77 7.81 -10.53
C ALA A 145 -1.71 8.33 -9.56
N PHE A 146 -1.87 8.03 -8.27
CA PHE A 146 -0.91 8.40 -7.23
C PHE A 146 0.48 7.80 -7.51
N LEU A 147 0.55 6.49 -7.80
CA LEU A 147 1.81 5.82 -8.09
C LEU A 147 2.50 6.42 -9.32
N LYS A 148 1.72 6.72 -10.37
CA LYS A 148 2.25 7.36 -11.59
C LYS A 148 2.80 8.75 -11.32
N GLU A 149 2.14 9.54 -10.48
CA GLU A 149 2.64 10.86 -10.08
C GLU A 149 3.98 10.79 -9.37
N LEU A 150 4.23 9.69 -8.65
CA LEU A 150 5.51 9.44 -7.99
C LEU A 150 6.59 8.96 -8.96
N GLY A 151 6.25 8.74 -10.23
CA GLY A 151 7.19 8.24 -11.23
C GLY A 151 7.33 6.72 -11.23
N LEU A 152 6.44 6.01 -10.56
CA LEU A 152 6.48 4.55 -10.49
C LEU A 152 5.75 3.92 -11.67
N THR A 153 6.20 2.73 -12.08
CA THR A 153 5.58 1.91 -13.12
C THR A 153 5.21 0.54 -12.56
N PHE A 154 4.13 -0.03 -13.09
CA PHE A 154 3.60 -1.30 -12.59
C PHE A 154 2.95 -2.15 -13.70
#